data_10c178d69cf0b4235224fe3fd17b9a92
#
_entry.id   10c178d69cf0b4235224fe3fd17b9a92
#
_cell.length_a   1.000
_cell.length_b   1.000
_cell.length_c   1.000
_cell.angle_alpha   90.00
_cell.angle_beta   90.00
_cell.angle_gamma   90.00
#
_symmetry.space_group_name_H-M   'P 1'
#
loop_
_entity.id
_entity.type
_entity.pdbx_description
1 polymer ?
#
loop_
_entity_poly.entity_id
_entity_poly.type
_entity_poly.pdbx_seq_one_letter_code
_entity_poly.pdbx_strand_id
1 'polypeptide(L)'
;MLDTRVIARDRQLEYAKYFGSDGTFDSVRFAADLADPSRQLLGGEQLLWLQQQLAGSNITWQVLGQQVLIGRMNIPAQPAIPYNLDAWDGYAMARETLFAISRTLDKNLVVLAGDTHNAWANDLQDYRGNKVGVEFAVAAGLESLIGPLVYANTGDRGYMVVTATRSECRCDWHYVSTVKH
;
A
#
# COMPACT_ATOMS: atom_id res chain seq x y z
N MET A 1 -11.92 -8.01 -4.41
CA MET A 1 -11.66 -6.58 -4.15
C MET A 1 -11.84 -6.33 -2.67
N LEU A 2 -10.96 -5.55 -2.05
CA LEU A 2 -11.05 -5.20 -0.63
C LEU A 2 -11.68 -3.80 -0.46
N ASP A 3 -12.26 -3.56 0.70
CA ASP A 3 -12.65 -2.23 1.15
C ASP A 3 -11.69 -1.77 2.26
N THR A 4 -10.92 -0.73 1.97
CA THR A 4 -9.96 -0.12 2.89
C THR A 4 -10.44 1.24 3.41
N ARG A 5 -11.71 1.63 3.13
CA ARG A 5 -12.22 2.97 3.41
C ARG A 5 -13.41 3.01 4.36
N VAL A 6 -14.37 2.08 4.23
CA VAL A 6 -15.70 2.23 4.82
C VAL A 6 -16.03 1.19 5.87
N ILE A 7 -15.72 -0.10 5.62
CA ILE A 7 -16.30 -1.19 6.41
C ILE A 7 -15.76 -1.26 7.84
N ALA A 8 -14.43 -1.19 8.03
CA ALA A 8 -13.83 -1.52 9.33
C ALA A 8 -12.52 -0.76 9.62
N ARG A 9 -12.29 0.31 8.89
CA ARG A 9 -11.08 1.12 9.06
C ARG A 9 -11.10 1.85 10.39
N ASP A 10 -10.08 1.65 11.22
CA ASP A 10 -9.85 2.45 12.41
C ASP A 10 -9.54 3.90 12.06
N ARG A 11 -9.77 4.77 13.02
CA ARG A 11 -9.46 6.20 12.86
C ARG A 11 -7.98 6.38 12.54
N GLN A 12 -7.73 7.13 11.47
CA GLN A 12 -6.37 7.49 11.04
C GLN A 12 -5.60 8.21 12.17
N LEU A 13 -4.32 7.91 12.30
CA LEU A 13 -3.41 8.70 13.15
C LEU A 13 -3.22 10.10 12.53
N GLU A 14 -3.11 11.08 13.40
CA GLU A 14 -2.95 12.48 12.98
C GLU A 14 -1.64 13.02 13.56
N TYR A 15 -0.70 13.39 12.71
CA TYR A 15 0.61 13.92 13.13
C TYR A 15 0.50 15.05 14.16
N ALA A 16 -0.49 15.93 14.01
CA ALA A 16 -0.71 17.06 14.92
C ALA A 16 -0.85 16.64 16.39
N LYS A 17 -1.29 15.41 16.66
CA LYS A 17 -1.46 14.89 18.04
C LYS A 17 -0.15 14.47 18.70
N TYR A 18 0.94 14.44 17.95
CA TYR A 18 2.26 14.05 18.43
C TYR A 18 3.22 15.25 18.55
N PHE A 19 2.76 16.46 18.28
CA PHE A 19 3.53 17.66 18.56
C PHE A 19 3.16 18.22 19.93
N GLY A 20 4.18 18.48 20.78
CA GLY A 20 4.04 19.20 22.02
C GLY A 20 3.75 20.70 21.79
N SER A 21 3.38 21.42 22.84
CA SER A 21 3.17 22.88 22.80
C SER A 21 4.42 23.66 22.42
N ASP A 22 5.59 23.07 22.57
CA ASP A 22 6.91 23.60 22.19
C ASP A 22 7.31 23.27 20.75
N GLY A 23 6.42 22.56 19.99
CA GLY A 23 6.69 22.11 18.63
C GLY A 23 7.53 20.83 18.53
N THR A 24 7.89 20.21 19.66
CA THR A 24 8.65 18.96 19.67
C THR A 24 7.78 17.78 19.25
N PHE A 25 8.26 16.96 18.33
CA PHE A 25 7.56 15.75 17.88
C PHE A 25 7.86 14.56 18.80
N ASP A 26 6.83 13.97 19.40
CA ASP A 26 6.92 12.75 20.21
C ASP A 26 7.00 11.51 19.33
N SER A 27 8.21 11.24 18.86
CA SER A 27 8.50 10.09 17.99
C SER A 27 8.29 8.75 18.70
N VAL A 28 8.46 8.68 20.01
CA VAL A 28 8.29 7.43 20.79
C VAL A 28 6.82 7.04 20.85
N ARG A 29 5.97 7.99 21.22
CA ARG A 29 4.52 7.76 21.25
C ARG A 29 3.97 7.49 19.85
N PHE A 30 4.42 8.24 18.85
CA PHE A 30 4.02 8.00 17.45
C PHE A 30 4.38 6.60 16.99
N ALA A 31 5.61 6.15 17.24
CA ALA A 31 6.06 4.81 16.86
C ALA A 31 5.27 3.71 17.59
N ALA A 32 4.93 3.91 18.88
CA ALA A 32 4.12 2.97 19.64
C ALA A 32 2.69 2.86 19.06
N ASP A 33 2.04 3.99 18.79
CA ASP A 33 0.69 4.01 18.22
C ASP A 33 0.66 3.43 16.79
N LEU A 34 1.72 3.66 15.99
CA LEU A 34 1.86 3.10 14.65
C LEU A 34 2.06 1.58 14.67
N ALA A 35 2.75 1.07 15.68
CA ALA A 35 3.03 -0.36 15.88
C ALA A 35 1.92 -1.09 16.67
N ASP A 36 0.83 -0.43 17.02
CA ASP A 36 -0.28 -1.04 17.75
C ASP A 36 -0.95 -2.13 16.88
N PRO A 37 -0.87 -3.42 17.30
CA PRO A 37 -1.43 -4.54 16.54
C PRO A 37 -2.96 -4.58 16.53
N SER A 38 -3.62 -3.82 17.40
CA SER A 38 -5.08 -3.72 17.40
C SER A 38 -5.62 -2.84 16.27
N ARG A 39 -4.79 -1.98 15.68
CA ARG A 39 -5.19 -1.08 14.61
C ARG A 39 -5.51 -1.83 13.32
N GLN A 40 -6.74 -1.67 12.84
CA GLN A 40 -7.29 -2.40 11.71
C GLN A 40 -7.54 -1.49 10.50
N LEU A 41 -7.25 -1.99 9.31
CA LEU A 41 -7.65 -1.37 8.05
C LEU A 41 -8.77 -2.16 7.36
N LEU A 42 -8.71 -3.49 7.42
CA LEU A 42 -9.70 -4.38 6.82
C LEU A 42 -10.76 -4.86 7.80
N GLY A 43 -10.45 -4.89 9.10
CA GLY A 43 -11.25 -5.57 10.11
C GLY A 43 -11.14 -7.10 10.05
N GLY A 44 -11.56 -7.75 11.13
CA GLY A 44 -11.39 -9.21 11.28
C GLY A 44 -12.18 -10.03 10.26
N GLU A 45 -13.40 -9.64 9.95
CA GLU A 45 -14.26 -10.39 9.00
C GLU A 45 -13.68 -10.38 7.58
N GLN A 46 -13.30 -9.22 7.08
CA GLN A 46 -12.73 -9.10 5.73
C GLN A 46 -11.37 -9.78 5.64
N LEU A 47 -10.54 -9.67 6.69
CA LEU A 47 -9.24 -10.33 6.75
C LEU A 47 -9.40 -11.87 6.75
N LEU A 48 -10.33 -12.41 7.52
CA LEU A 48 -10.62 -13.84 7.54
C LEU A 48 -11.14 -14.33 6.18
N TRP A 49 -12.07 -13.59 5.59
CA TRP A 49 -12.54 -13.90 4.22
C TRP A 49 -11.39 -13.93 3.23
N LEU A 50 -10.50 -12.92 3.24
CA LEU A 50 -9.35 -12.87 2.36
C LEU A 50 -8.41 -14.06 2.56
N GLN A 51 -8.11 -14.41 3.81
CA GLN A 51 -7.29 -15.58 4.13
C GLN A 51 -7.89 -16.87 3.56
N GLN A 52 -9.20 -17.05 3.69
CA GLN A 52 -9.90 -18.22 3.13
C GLN A 52 -9.83 -18.24 1.60
N GLN A 53 -10.01 -17.08 0.93
CA GLN A 53 -9.89 -16.99 -0.53
C GLN A 53 -8.47 -17.32 -1.00
N LEU A 54 -7.45 -16.79 -0.33
CA LEU A 54 -6.06 -17.08 -0.64
C LEU A 54 -5.73 -18.56 -0.42
N ALA A 55 -6.16 -19.14 0.70
CA ALA A 55 -5.91 -20.54 1.02
C ALA A 55 -6.59 -21.50 0.02
N GLY A 56 -7.81 -21.20 -0.41
CA GLY A 56 -8.56 -22.00 -1.37
C GLY A 56 -8.14 -21.83 -2.83
N SER A 57 -7.32 -20.82 -3.14
CA SER A 57 -6.95 -20.53 -4.53
C SER A 57 -5.79 -21.39 -5.02
N ASN A 58 -5.97 -22.02 -6.19
CA ASN A 58 -4.92 -22.77 -6.91
C ASN A 58 -4.43 -22.04 -8.16
N ILE A 59 -4.78 -20.77 -8.32
CA ILE A 59 -4.40 -19.95 -9.48
C ILE A 59 -3.00 -19.38 -9.28
N THR A 60 -2.25 -19.20 -10.36
CA THR A 60 -0.86 -18.70 -10.31
C THR A 60 -0.75 -17.32 -9.66
N TRP A 61 -1.65 -16.40 -9.99
CA TRP A 61 -1.61 -15.02 -9.53
C TRP A 61 -2.79 -14.70 -8.63
N GLN A 62 -2.53 -14.10 -7.48
CA GLN A 62 -3.54 -13.59 -6.56
C GLN A 62 -3.63 -12.07 -6.73
N VAL A 63 -4.64 -11.62 -7.48
CA VAL A 63 -4.81 -10.18 -7.76
C VAL A 63 -5.73 -9.55 -6.73
N LEU A 64 -5.20 -8.62 -5.96
CA LEU A 64 -5.87 -7.86 -4.90
C LEU A 64 -6.15 -6.44 -5.38
N GLY A 65 -7.40 -6.14 -5.73
CA GLY A 65 -7.84 -4.76 -5.97
C GLY A 65 -8.20 -4.08 -4.64
N GLN A 66 -7.68 -2.88 -4.41
CA GLN A 66 -7.95 -2.08 -3.21
C GLN A 66 -7.71 -0.59 -3.46
N GLN A 67 -8.04 0.30 -2.51
CA GLN A 67 -8.09 1.73 -2.80
C GLN A 67 -6.77 2.46 -2.60
N VAL A 68 -5.98 2.09 -1.57
CA VAL A 68 -4.81 2.85 -1.11
C VAL A 68 -3.52 2.06 -1.27
N LEU A 69 -2.38 2.73 -1.38
CA LEU A 69 -1.07 2.08 -1.49
C LEU A 69 -0.77 1.18 -0.29
N ILE A 70 -0.30 -0.05 -0.58
CA ILE A 70 0.20 -0.97 0.42
C ILE A 70 1.74 -0.92 0.54
N GLY A 71 2.43 -0.58 -0.54
CA GLY A 71 3.88 -0.32 -0.53
C GLY A 71 4.23 0.82 0.42
N ARG A 72 5.38 0.73 1.06
CA ARG A 72 5.86 1.77 1.98
C ARG A 72 6.23 3.03 1.23
N MET A 73 5.65 4.15 1.66
CA MET A 73 6.03 5.48 1.19
C MET A 73 6.94 6.14 2.23
N ASN A 74 8.24 6.00 2.08
CA ASN A 74 9.19 6.72 2.93
C ASN A 74 9.56 8.04 2.24
N ILE A 75 9.10 9.17 2.78
CA ILE A 75 9.35 10.52 2.23
C ILE A 75 10.53 11.17 2.96
N PRO A 76 11.77 11.06 2.45
CA PRO A 76 12.96 11.55 3.16
C PRO A 76 13.01 13.08 3.32
N ALA A 77 12.26 13.83 2.50
CA ALA A 77 12.23 15.29 2.54
C ALA A 77 11.56 15.86 3.79
N GLN A 78 10.83 15.03 4.55
CA GLN A 78 10.17 15.44 5.79
C GLN A 78 10.41 14.40 6.89
N PRO A 79 11.57 14.42 7.57
CA PRO A 79 11.92 13.41 8.56
C PRO A 79 10.95 13.33 9.74
N ALA A 80 10.17 14.38 10.00
CA ALA A 80 9.13 14.37 11.02
C ALA A 80 7.79 13.79 10.55
N ILE A 81 7.57 13.65 9.21
CA ILE A 81 6.31 13.20 8.61
C ILE A 81 6.63 12.21 7.47
N PRO A 82 7.26 11.05 7.76
CA PRO A 82 7.78 10.18 6.72
C PRO A 82 6.73 9.29 6.06
N TYR A 83 5.50 9.19 6.62
CA TYR A 83 4.50 8.21 6.20
C TYR A 83 3.20 8.85 5.75
N ASN A 84 2.56 8.25 4.74
CA ASN A 84 1.17 8.53 4.43
C ASN A 84 0.25 7.74 5.38
N LEU A 85 -0.21 8.40 6.44
CA LEU A 85 -1.04 7.77 7.47
C LEU A 85 -2.45 7.40 6.98
N ASP A 86 -2.85 7.91 5.81
CA ASP A 86 -4.11 7.54 5.15
C ASP A 86 -4.01 6.23 4.35
N ALA A 87 -2.81 5.80 4.01
CA ALA A 87 -2.52 4.52 3.38
C ALA A 87 -2.15 3.42 4.41
N TRP A 88 -1.71 2.27 3.94
CA TRP A 88 -1.28 1.16 4.80
C TRP A 88 -0.10 1.50 5.72
N ASP A 89 0.65 2.55 5.42
CA ASP A 89 1.69 3.03 6.33
C ASP A 89 1.14 3.49 7.68
N GLY A 90 -0.10 3.97 7.74
CA GLY A 90 -0.80 4.28 8.99
C GLY A 90 -1.32 3.05 9.75
N TYR A 91 -1.20 1.85 9.17
CA TYR A 91 -1.70 0.57 9.70
C TYR A 91 -0.64 -0.52 9.51
N ALA A 92 0.58 -0.23 9.94
CA ALA A 92 1.76 -1.04 9.67
C ALA A 92 1.61 -2.51 10.08
N MET A 93 1.02 -2.78 11.24
CA MET A 93 0.83 -4.15 11.73
C MET A 93 -0.25 -4.92 10.94
N ALA A 94 -1.33 -4.23 10.51
CA ALA A 94 -2.33 -4.84 9.63
C ALA A 94 -1.73 -5.20 8.27
N ARG A 95 -0.84 -4.37 7.71
CA ARG A 95 -0.06 -4.69 6.50
C ARG A 95 0.80 -5.93 6.69
N GLU A 96 1.59 -5.97 7.76
CA GLU A 96 2.46 -7.12 8.03
C GLU A 96 1.67 -8.42 8.24
N THR A 97 0.49 -8.34 8.84
CA THR A 97 -0.43 -9.48 8.97
C THR A 97 -0.87 -10.01 7.60
N LEU A 98 -1.27 -9.13 6.68
CA LEU A 98 -1.62 -9.52 5.31
C LEU A 98 -0.41 -10.15 4.59
N PHE A 99 0.76 -9.57 4.73
CA PHE A 99 1.99 -10.08 4.12
C PHE A 99 2.38 -11.46 4.68
N ALA A 100 2.24 -11.65 6.00
CA ALA A 100 2.47 -12.95 6.63
C ALA A 100 1.51 -14.03 6.11
N ILE A 101 0.22 -13.71 5.94
CA ILE A 101 -0.76 -14.63 5.35
C ILE A 101 -0.34 -15.03 3.93
N SER A 102 -0.03 -14.06 3.06
CA SER A 102 0.39 -14.31 1.68
C SER A 102 1.62 -15.21 1.59
N ARG A 103 2.63 -14.94 2.41
CA ARG A 103 3.87 -15.73 2.46
C ARG A 103 3.67 -17.13 3.01
N THR A 104 2.90 -17.26 4.09
CA THR A 104 2.62 -18.57 4.70
C THR A 104 1.87 -19.49 3.73
N LEU A 105 1.03 -18.92 2.89
CA LEU A 105 0.28 -19.64 1.86
C LEU A 105 1.04 -19.76 0.53
N ASP A 106 2.26 -19.23 0.43
CA ASP A 106 3.12 -19.24 -0.77
C ASP A 106 2.38 -18.70 -2.01
N LYS A 107 1.83 -17.48 -1.91
CA LYS A 107 1.02 -16.87 -2.97
C LYS A 107 1.79 -15.81 -3.75
N ASN A 108 1.64 -15.84 -5.09
CA ASN A 108 2.12 -14.78 -5.97
C ASN A 108 1.16 -13.59 -5.91
N LEU A 109 1.40 -12.68 -4.97
CA LEU A 109 0.53 -11.54 -4.72
C LEU A 109 0.80 -10.41 -5.71
N VAL A 110 -0.26 -9.94 -6.37
CA VAL A 110 -0.28 -8.72 -7.19
C VAL A 110 -1.32 -7.78 -6.60
N VAL A 111 -0.91 -6.61 -6.17
CA VAL A 111 -1.83 -5.59 -5.62
C VAL A 111 -2.07 -4.52 -6.68
N LEU A 112 -3.33 -4.16 -6.86
CA LEU A 112 -3.76 -3.02 -7.68
C LEU A 112 -4.33 -1.96 -6.78
N ALA A 113 -3.74 -0.76 -6.81
CA ALA A 113 -4.11 0.36 -5.96
C ALA A 113 -4.41 1.62 -6.77
N GLY A 114 -5.09 2.56 -6.13
CA GLY A 114 -5.36 3.91 -6.64
C GLY A 114 -4.99 4.99 -5.62
N ASP A 115 -5.71 6.11 -5.66
CA ASP A 115 -5.71 7.19 -4.65
C ASP A 115 -4.42 8.03 -4.54
N THR A 116 -3.29 7.53 -4.97
CA THR A 116 -1.99 8.18 -4.77
C THR A 116 -1.71 9.33 -5.71
N HIS A 117 -2.55 9.53 -6.73
CA HIS A 117 -2.35 10.54 -7.76
C HIS A 117 -1.02 10.41 -8.53
N ASN A 118 -0.45 9.19 -8.57
CA ASN A 118 0.83 8.84 -9.21
C ASN A 118 0.75 7.44 -9.82
N ALA A 119 1.56 7.17 -10.85
CA ALA A 119 1.78 5.80 -11.31
C ALA A 119 2.98 5.20 -10.58
N TRP A 120 2.79 4.03 -9.99
CA TRP A 120 3.80 3.34 -9.20
C TRP A 120 3.90 1.86 -9.55
N ALA A 121 5.12 1.33 -9.53
CA ALA A 121 5.38 -0.09 -9.38
C ALA A 121 6.30 -0.30 -8.18
N ASN A 122 5.86 -1.09 -7.24
CA ASN A 122 6.59 -1.40 -6.01
C ASN A 122 6.86 -2.90 -5.89
N ASP A 123 8.06 -3.27 -5.52
CA ASP A 123 8.33 -4.57 -4.91
C ASP A 123 7.83 -4.54 -3.46
N LEU A 124 6.84 -5.38 -3.14
CA LEU A 124 6.33 -5.48 -1.78
C LEU A 124 7.24 -6.35 -0.93
N GLN A 125 7.67 -5.80 0.19
CA GLN A 125 8.54 -6.48 1.15
C GLN A 125 7.97 -6.33 2.56
N ASP A 126 8.07 -7.42 3.36
CA ASP A 126 7.77 -7.36 4.79
C ASP A 126 8.82 -6.53 5.55
N TYR A 127 8.63 -6.34 6.86
CA TYR A 127 9.56 -5.57 7.70
C TYR A 127 10.97 -6.18 7.80
N ARG A 128 11.14 -7.44 7.40
CA ARG A 128 12.43 -8.14 7.35
C ARG A 128 13.09 -8.08 5.97
N GLY A 129 12.45 -7.44 4.99
CA GLY A 129 12.93 -7.35 3.61
C GLY A 129 12.61 -8.58 2.76
N ASN A 130 11.81 -9.54 3.26
CA ASN A 130 11.41 -10.66 2.41
C ASN A 130 10.37 -10.22 1.39
N LYS A 131 10.56 -10.66 0.15
CA LYS A 131 9.62 -10.38 -0.94
C LYS A 131 8.26 -11.06 -0.69
N VAL A 132 7.20 -10.30 -0.89
CA VAL A 132 5.80 -10.73 -0.69
C VAL A 132 5.03 -10.73 -2.00
N GLY A 133 5.29 -9.77 -2.88
CA GLY A 133 4.57 -9.60 -4.13
C GLY A 133 4.96 -8.31 -4.83
N VAL A 134 4.09 -7.82 -5.68
CA VAL A 134 4.24 -6.55 -6.39
C VAL A 134 2.97 -5.71 -6.27
N GLU A 135 3.12 -4.39 -6.35
CA GLU A 135 2.00 -3.47 -6.41
C GLU A 135 2.10 -2.58 -7.64
N PHE A 136 0.96 -2.38 -8.30
CA PHE A 136 0.80 -1.39 -9.36
C PHE A 136 -0.29 -0.40 -8.98
N ALA A 137 0.00 0.90 -9.13
CA ALA A 137 -0.93 1.96 -8.84
C ALA A 137 -0.95 3.04 -9.93
N VAL A 138 -2.04 3.81 -10.00
CA VAL A 138 -2.23 4.85 -11.04
C VAL A 138 -2.62 6.17 -10.41
N ALA A 139 -1.94 7.23 -10.80
CA ALA A 139 -2.31 8.67 -10.95
C ALA A 139 -1.11 9.62 -10.77
N ALA A 140 -1.18 10.99 -10.88
CA ALA A 140 -0.04 11.89 -11.08
C ALA A 140 0.45 12.67 -9.83
N GLY A 141 1.75 12.87 -9.62
CA GLY A 141 2.42 13.95 -8.86
C GLY A 141 3.28 13.70 -7.60
N LEU A 142 4.46 12.99 -7.61
CA LEU A 142 5.59 13.19 -6.65
C LEU A 142 6.76 12.21 -6.95
N GLU A 143 7.80 12.68 -7.59
CA GLU A 143 9.01 11.88 -7.89
C GLU A 143 10.02 11.92 -6.73
N SER A 144 10.82 10.90 -6.63
CA SER A 144 12.11 10.83 -5.92
C SER A 144 12.18 10.30 -4.48
N LEU A 145 11.13 9.77 -3.85
CA LEU A 145 11.12 9.66 -2.39
C LEU A 145 10.83 8.27 -1.79
N ILE A 146 10.87 7.14 -2.56
CA ILE A 146 10.36 5.86 -2.05
C ILE A 146 11.32 4.69 -2.23
N GLY A 147 11.57 3.93 -1.15
CA GLY A 147 12.57 2.89 -1.07
C GLY A 147 12.47 1.74 -2.09
N PRO A 148 11.46 0.86 -2.08
CA PRO A 148 11.38 -0.28 -3.01
C PRO A 148 10.71 0.07 -4.36
N LEU A 149 10.74 1.33 -4.76
CA LEU A 149 10.15 1.82 -6.00
C LEU A 149 10.88 1.26 -7.22
N VAL A 150 10.14 0.57 -8.08
CA VAL A 150 10.64 0.06 -9.36
C VAL A 150 10.36 1.04 -10.50
N TYR A 151 9.22 1.73 -10.45
CA TYR A 151 8.81 2.69 -11.47
C TYR A 151 7.91 3.77 -10.86
N ALA A 152 8.05 5.01 -11.32
CA ALA A 152 7.13 6.11 -11.05
C ALA A 152 6.98 7.02 -12.27
N ASN A 153 5.77 7.50 -12.50
CA ASN A 153 5.49 8.66 -13.35
C ASN A 153 4.50 9.56 -12.61
N THR A 154 4.87 10.79 -12.46
CA THR A 154 4.21 11.75 -11.59
C THR A 154 3.67 12.96 -12.35
N GLY A 155 3.98 13.08 -13.65
CA GLY A 155 3.60 14.21 -14.48
C GLY A 155 2.38 13.96 -15.36
N ASP A 156 2.16 12.72 -15.78
CA ASP A 156 1.19 12.41 -16.80
C ASP A 156 -0.05 11.72 -16.24
N ARG A 157 -1.19 11.95 -16.88
CA ARG A 157 -2.45 11.25 -16.61
C ARG A 157 -2.62 10.08 -17.55
N GLY A 158 -3.23 9.00 -17.05
CA GLY A 158 -3.41 7.82 -17.88
C GLY A 158 -4.17 6.71 -17.17
N TYR A 159 -4.01 5.52 -17.71
CA TYR A 159 -4.55 4.30 -17.15
C TYR A 159 -3.51 3.17 -17.24
N MET A 160 -3.72 2.11 -16.49
CA MET A 160 -2.90 0.90 -16.60
C MET A 160 -3.70 -0.26 -17.16
N VAL A 161 -3.01 -1.12 -17.91
CA VAL A 161 -3.52 -2.41 -18.36
C VAL A 161 -2.68 -3.51 -17.73
N VAL A 162 -3.30 -4.37 -16.95
CA VAL A 162 -2.63 -5.52 -16.34
C VAL A 162 -2.96 -6.77 -17.13
N THR A 163 -1.94 -7.42 -17.65
CA THR A 163 -2.04 -8.68 -18.39
C THR A 163 -1.43 -9.79 -17.55
N ALA A 164 -2.23 -10.83 -17.26
CA ALA A 164 -1.77 -12.01 -16.53
C ALA A 164 -1.87 -13.25 -17.39
N THR A 165 -0.77 -14.00 -17.49
CA THR A 165 -0.68 -15.32 -18.10
C THR A 165 -0.29 -16.35 -17.03
N ARG A 166 -0.05 -17.60 -17.41
CA ARG A 166 0.45 -18.61 -16.44
C ARG A 166 1.86 -18.30 -15.94
N SER A 167 2.69 -17.62 -16.75
CA SER A 167 4.11 -17.41 -16.48
C SER A 167 4.47 -15.96 -16.20
N GLU A 168 3.59 -15.01 -16.49
CA GLU A 168 3.88 -13.58 -16.43
C GLU A 168 2.67 -12.79 -15.94
N CYS A 169 2.93 -11.77 -15.12
CA CYS A 169 1.99 -10.70 -14.82
C CYS A 169 2.67 -9.38 -15.17
N ARG A 170 2.14 -8.66 -16.16
CA ARG A 170 2.69 -7.42 -16.71
C ARG A 170 1.71 -6.28 -16.53
N CYS A 171 2.25 -5.10 -16.21
CA CYS A 171 1.51 -3.85 -16.18
C CYS A 171 2.07 -2.88 -17.23
N ASP A 172 1.20 -2.40 -18.10
CA ASP A 172 1.51 -1.36 -19.09
C ASP A 172 0.76 -0.08 -18.72
N TRP A 173 1.49 1.04 -18.57
CA TRP A 173 0.90 2.35 -18.32
C TRP A 173 0.73 3.09 -19.65
N HIS A 174 -0.46 3.62 -19.88
CA HIS A 174 -0.81 4.40 -21.05
C HIS A 174 -1.07 5.86 -20.63
N TYR A 175 -0.22 6.76 -21.08
CA TYR A 175 -0.32 8.18 -20.74
C TYR A 175 -0.96 8.96 -21.88
N VAL A 176 -1.75 9.97 -21.53
CA VAL A 176 -2.39 10.87 -22.48
C VAL A 176 -1.64 12.20 -22.53
N SER A 177 -1.40 12.70 -23.74
CA SER A 177 -0.67 13.96 -23.96
C SER A 177 -1.48 15.20 -23.57
N THR A 178 -2.80 15.09 -23.49
CA THR A 178 -3.70 16.17 -23.07
C THR A 178 -5.04 15.61 -22.57
N VAL A 179 -5.66 16.33 -21.65
CA VAL A 179 -7.05 16.12 -21.21
C VAL A 179 -7.96 17.29 -21.61
N LYS A 180 -7.45 18.19 -22.45
CA LYS A 180 -8.25 19.29 -23.00
C LYS A 180 -8.96 18.81 -24.27
N HIS A 181 -10.24 19.08 -24.34
CA HIS A 181 -11.08 18.94 -25.51
C HIS A 181 -11.13 20.27 -26.28
#